data_e631d96b5485308c4bc3e008823d9eb7
#
_entry.id   e631d96b5485308c4bc3e008823d9eb7
#
_cell.length_a   1.000
_cell.length_b   1.000
_cell.length_c   1.000
_cell.angle_alpha   90.00
_cell.angle_beta   90.00
_cell.angle_gamma   90.00
#
_symmetry.space_group_name_H-M   'P 1'
#
loop_
_entity.id
_entity.type
_entity.pdbx_description
1 polymer ?
#
loop_
_entity_poly.entity_id
_entity_poly.type
_entity_poly.pdbx_seq_one_letter_code
_entity_poly.pdbx_strand_id
1 'polypeptide(L)'
;MSATAEVPTGNTYDKYGSSNPLVKRLMAGFHSTLDELFAQAAPRSILDVGCGEGVLTAEWAERLGDGRVVGIDLDDPKLRAEWARRTRPNLDFRVEEATSLSFADDEFEMACATEVLEHVPEPEATVAEMARVASRYLLVSVPREPVWRALNMARGAYWRDLGNTPGHVNHWSRRSFVDLLSRYGTVEEARSPFPWTMVLVRVG
;
A
#
# COMPACT_ATOMS: atom_id res chain seq x y z
N MET A 1 23.12 -19.60 -12.06
CA MET A 1 21.75 -19.17 -12.45
C MET A 1 21.06 -18.80 -11.17
N SER A 2 21.00 -17.52 -10.85
CA SER A 2 20.30 -17.01 -9.68
C SER A 2 18.81 -17.04 -10.02
N ALA A 3 18.03 -17.83 -9.28
CA ALA A 3 16.59 -17.75 -9.36
C ALA A 3 16.17 -16.35 -8.87
N THR A 4 15.70 -15.52 -9.78
CA THR A 4 15.00 -14.29 -9.41
C THR A 4 13.78 -14.73 -8.59
N ALA A 5 13.76 -14.39 -7.30
CA ALA A 5 12.58 -14.60 -6.48
C ALA A 5 11.45 -13.82 -7.13
N GLU A 6 10.39 -14.51 -7.56
CA GLU A 6 9.19 -13.86 -8.06
C GLU A 6 8.65 -12.96 -6.95
N VAL A 7 8.49 -11.67 -7.26
CA VAL A 7 7.82 -10.73 -6.35
C VAL A 7 6.36 -11.17 -6.27
N PRO A 8 5.82 -11.44 -5.08
CA PRO A 8 4.43 -11.88 -4.96
C PRO A 8 3.50 -10.78 -5.42
N THR A 9 2.61 -11.10 -6.36
CA THR A 9 1.52 -10.22 -6.83
C THR A 9 0.22 -10.56 -6.11
N GLY A 10 -0.58 -9.54 -5.80
CA GLY A 10 -1.86 -9.70 -5.12
C GLY A 10 -1.77 -10.09 -3.63
N ASN A 11 -2.93 -10.29 -3.01
CA ASN A 11 -3.01 -10.69 -1.60
C ASN A 11 -2.63 -12.17 -1.40
N THR A 12 -1.53 -12.43 -0.73
CA THR A 12 -1.10 -13.80 -0.34
C THR A 12 -2.03 -14.43 0.71
N TYR A 13 -2.84 -13.62 1.40
CA TYR A 13 -3.80 -14.05 2.40
C TYR A 13 -5.10 -13.26 2.23
N ASP A 14 -6.23 -13.95 2.08
CA ASP A 14 -7.56 -13.32 2.02
C ASP A 14 -7.91 -12.66 3.37
N LYS A 15 -7.48 -11.41 3.53
CA LYS A 15 -7.76 -10.59 4.71
C LYS A 15 -9.22 -10.14 4.74
N TYR A 16 -9.83 -9.98 3.58
CA TYR A 16 -11.18 -9.46 3.41
C TYR A 16 -12.27 -10.53 3.62
N GLY A 17 -12.00 -11.78 3.24
CA GLY A 17 -12.93 -12.92 3.41
C GLY A 17 -12.85 -13.63 4.76
N SER A 18 -11.94 -13.24 5.65
CA SER A 18 -11.75 -13.93 6.94
C SER A 18 -12.99 -13.83 7.83
N SER A 19 -13.48 -14.98 8.32
CA SER A 19 -14.57 -15.06 9.30
C SER A 19 -14.11 -14.82 10.75
N ASN A 20 -12.80 -14.78 11.01
CA ASN A 20 -12.24 -14.62 12.36
C ASN A 20 -12.54 -13.22 12.95
N PRO A 21 -13.25 -13.12 14.11
CA PRO A 21 -13.63 -11.84 14.70
C PRO A 21 -12.44 -10.93 15.03
N LEU A 22 -11.30 -11.51 15.43
CA LEU A 22 -10.08 -10.75 15.71
C LEU A 22 -9.52 -10.12 14.44
N VAL A 23 -9.44 -10.88 13.35
CA VAL A 23 -8.98 -10.37 12.04
C VAL A 23 -9.91 -9.26 11.57
N LYS A 24 -11.23 -9.43 11.66
CA LYS A 24 -12.21 -8.39 11.31
C LYS A 24 -12.01 -7.12 12.12
N ARG A 25 -11.76 -7.22 13.43
CA ARG A 25 -11.50 -6.05 14.28
C ARG A 25 -10.20 -5.33 13.90
N LEU A 26 -9.14 -6.08 13.59
CA LEU A 26 -7.87 -5.51 13.15
C LEU A 26 -8.04 -4.77 11.81
N MET A 27 -8.71 -5.41 10.85
CA MET A 27 -8.99 -4.79 9.55
C MET A 27 -9.90 -3.56 9.69
N ALA A 28 -10.91 -3.59 10.56
CA ALA A 28 -11.74 -2.41 10.84
C ALA A 28 -10.91 -1.24 11.37
N GLY A 29 -9.95 -1.49 12.27
CA GLY A 29 -9.02 -0.46 12.75
C GLY A 29 -8.10 0.07 11.65
N PHE A 30 -7.63 -0.80 10.74
CA PHE A 30 -6.85 -0.40 9.57
C PHE A 30 -7.66 0.53 8.65
N HIS A 31 -8.87 0.09 8.25
CA HIS A 31 -9.74 0.88 7.36
C HIS A 31 -10.18 2.20 7.99
N SER A 32 -10.55 2.20 9.28
CA SER A 32 -10.91 3.45 9.98
C SER A 32 -9.77 4.47 9.95
N THR A 33 -8.53 4.02 10.22
CA THR A 33 -7.36 4.91 10.16
C THR A 33 -7.08 5.40 8.74
N LEU A 34 -7.18 4.51 7.77
CA LEU A 34 -7.01 4.85 6.35
C LEU A 34 -8.03 5.91 5.91
N ASP A 35 -9.31 5.72 6.29
CA ASP A 35 -10.39 6.64 6.00
C ASP A 35 -10.21 8.01 6.63
N GLU A 36 -9.71 8.07 7.88
CA GLU A 36 -9.41 9.33 8.57
C GLU A 36 -8.30 10.10 7.85
N LEU A 37 -7.20 9.43 7.48
CA LEU A 37 -6.07 10.05 6.78
C LEU A 37 -6.45 10.46 5.35
N PHE A 38 -7.25 9.64 4.67
CA PHE A 38 -7.81 9.97 3.36
C PHE A 38 -8.70 11.23 3.44
N ALA A 39 -9.57 11.32 4.44
CA ALA A 39 -10.44 12.48 4.63
C ALA A 39 -9.63 13.75 4.97
N GLN A 40 -8.54 13.62 5.72
CA GLN A 40 -7.62 14.73 6.01
C GLN A 40 -6.91 15.22 4.74
N ALA A 41 -6.42 14.31 3.90
CA ALA A 41 -5.77 14.66 2.62
C ALA A 41 -6.76 15.25 1.61
N ALA A 42 -8.02 14.77 1.60
CA ALA A 42 -9.10 15.15 0.71
C ALA A 42 -8.64 15.32 -0.76
N PRO A 43 -8.03 14.29 -1.37
CA PRO A 43 -7.50 14.38 -2.72
C PRO A 43 -8.61 14.32 -3.77
N ARG A 44 -8.35 14.88 -4.97
CA ARG A 44 -9.21 14.75 -6.15
C ARG A 44 -8.64 13.83 -7.22
N SER A 45 -7.35 13.47 -7.07
CA SER A 45 -6.73 12.48 -7.94
C SER A 45 -5.77 11.60 -7.14
N ILE A 46 -5.77 10.30 -7.42
CA ILE A 46 -5.03 9.28 -6.66
C ILE A 46 -4.31 8.34 -7.63
N LEU A 47 -3.05 8.07 -7.31
CA LEU A 47 -2.32 6.91 -7.81
C LEU A 47 -2.20 5.87 -6.69
N ASP A 48 -2.71 4.67 -6.92
CA ASP A 48 -2.62 3.53 -6.01
C ASP A 48 -1.53 2.58 -6.51
N VAL A 49 -0.38 2.61 -5.88
CA VAL A 49 0.82 1.83 -6.24
C VAL A 49 0.75 0.48 -5.53
N GLY A 50 0.82 -0.61 -6.30
CA GLY A 50 0.64 -1.97 -5.79
C GLY A 50 -0.82 -2.24 -5.42
N CYS A 51 -1.74 -1.89 -6.33
CA CYS A 51 -3.19 -1.92 -6.07
C CYS A 51 -3.78 -3.34 -5.91
N GLY A 52 -3.00 -4.39 -6.21
CA GLY A 52 -3.46 -5.77 -6.16
C GLY A 52 -4.73 -5.99 -6.98
N GLU A 53 -5.71 -6.63 -6.40
CA GLU A 53 -7.02 -6.89 -7.04
C GLU A 53 -7.86 -5.62 -7.28
N GLY A 54 -7.39 -4.44 -6.84
CA GLY A 54 -8.02 -3.14 -7.07
C GLY A 54 -9.29 -2.90 -6.22
N VAL A 55 -9.44 -3.59 -5.09
CA VAL A 55 -10.59 -3.41 -4.20
C VAL A 55 -10.61 -2.02 -3.61
N LEU A 56 -9.52 -1.62 -2.95
CA LEU A 56 -9.38 -0.32 -2.32
C LEU A 56 -9.38 0.81 -3.37
N THR A 57 -8.72 0.59 -4.50
CA THR A 57 -8.71 1.52 -5.64
C THR A 57 -10.12 1.84 -6.13
N ALA A 58 -10.98 0.80 -6.24
CA ALA A 58 -12.38 0.97 -6.64
C ALA A 58 -13.22 1.69 -5.58
N GLU A 59 -12.97 1.44 -4.29
CA GLU A 59 -13.60 2.18 -3.19
C GLU A 59 -13.25 3.66 -3.22
N TRP A 60 -11.99 4.01 -3.48
CA TRP A 60 -11.58 5.40 -3.64
C TRP A 60 -12.21 6.05 -4.88
N ALA A 61 -12.31 5.34 -6.00
CA ALA A 61 -12.98 5.84 -7.19
C ALA A 61 -14.46 6.15 -6.92
N GLU A 62 -15.14 5.32 -6.12
CA GLU A 62 -16.51 5.57 -5.68
C GLU A 62 -16.61 6.83 -4.81
N ARG A 63 -15.71 6.99 -3.86
CA ARG A 63 -15.69 8.13 -2.94
C ARG A 63 -15.37 9.45 -3.64
N LEU A 64 -14.48 9.43 -4.63
CA LEU A 64 -14.08 10.63 -5.36
C LEU A 64 -15.14 11.13 -6.38
N GLY A 65 -16.06 10.27 -6.79
CA GLY A 65 -17.08 10.63 -7.76
C GLY A 65 -16.49 11.08 -9.10
N ASP A 66 -16.31 12.40 -9.29
CA ASP A 66 -15.71 12.98 -10.50
C ASP A 66 -14.17 13.04 -10.47
N GLY A 67 -13.55 12.64 -9.36
CA GLY A 67 -12.09 12.62 -9.20
C GLY A 67 -11.46 11.44 -9.94
N ARG A 68 -10.18 11.55 -10.31
CA ARG A 68 -9.43 10.53 -11.07
C ARG A 68 -8.73 9.56 -10.12
N VAL A 69 -8.86 8.25 -10.39
CA VAL A 69 -8.12 7.19 -9.68
C VAL A 69 -7.44 6.28 -10.68
N VAL A 70 -6.16 6.01 -10.46
CA VAL A 70 -5.38 5.05 -11.25
C VAL A 70 -4.76 4.04 -10.29
N GLY A 71 -4.99 2.75 -10.50
CA GLY A 71 -4.30 1.66 -9.83
C GLY A 71 -3.20 1.09 -10.71
N ILE A 72 -2.04 0.82 -10.13
CA ILE A 72 -0.95 0.14 -10.83
C ILE A 72 -0.46 -1.07 -10.03
N ASP A 73 -0.07 -2.12 -10.77
CA ASP A 73 0.60 -3.30 -10.21
C ASP A 73 1.43 -3.98 -11.31
N LEU A 74 2.19 -5.00 -10.92
CA LEU A 74 2.94 -5.85 -11.83
C LEU A 74 2.00 -6.68 -12.72
N ASP A 75 2.53 -7.19 -13.84
CA ASP A 75 1.75 -8.00 -14.77
C ASP A 75 1.37 -9.36 -14.17
N ASP A 76 0.10 -9.51 -13.84
CA ASP A 76 -0.49 -10.77 -13.42
C ASP A 76 -1.88 -10.95 -14.07
N PRO A 77 -2.08 -12.04 -14.84
CA PRO A 77 -3.36 -12.31 -15.48
C PRO A 77 -4.55 -12.38 -14.51
N LYS A 78 -4.32 -12.78 -13.25
CA LYS A 78 -5.38 -12.83 -12.23
C LYS A 78 -5.79 -11.42 -11.81
N LEU A 79 -4.82 -10.51 -11.61
CA LEU A 79 -5.11 -9.11 -11.29
C LEU A 79 -5.86 -8.43 -12.43
N ARG A 80 -5.44 -8.63 -13.68
CA ARG A 80 -6.14 -8.09 -14.86
C ARG A 80 -7.60 -8.57 -14.93
N ALA A 81 -7.87 -9.83 -14.58
CA ALA A 81 -9.22 -10.36 -14.55
C ALA A 81 -10.10 -9.71 -13.46
N GLU A 82 -9.50 -9.38 -12.31
CA GLU A 82 -10.17 -8.66 -11.23
C GLU A 82 -10.43 -7.20 -11.59
N TRP A 83 -9.46 -6.51 -12.22
CA TRP A 83 -9.61 -5.13 -12.71
C TRP A 83 -10.73 -5.00 -13.74
N ALA A 84 -10.83 -5.97 -14.66
CA ALA A 84 -11.91 -5.99 -15.67
C ALA A 84 -13.33 -6.02 -15.07
N ARG A 85 -13.47 -6.44 -13.82
CA ARG A 85 -14.74 -6.47 -13.08
C ARG A 85 -15.06 -5.15 -12.36
N ARG A 86 -14.06 -4.24 -12.26
CA ARG A 86 -14.15 -2.99 -11.48
C ARG A 86 -14.14 -1.77 -12.39
N THR A 87 -15.04 -1.73 -13.37
CA THR A 87 -15.10 -0.61 -14.33
C THR A 87 -15.88 0.57 -13.75
N ARG A 88 -15.26 1.77 -13.78
CA ARG A 88 -15.89 3.05 -13.45
C ARG A 88 -15.35 4.14 -14.39
N PRO A 89 -16.11 5.19 -14.69
CA PRO A 89 -15.64 6.24 -15.60
C PRO A 89 -14.38 6.97 -15.15
N ASN A 90 -14.15 7.02 -13.85
CA ASN A 90 -13.04 7.73 -13.20
C ASN A 90 -11.91 6.80 -12.70
N LEU A 91 -11.96 5.49 -13.06
CA LEU A 91 -11.02 4.47 -12.61
C LEU A 91 -10.30 3.86 -13.81
N ASP A 92 -8.97 3.82 -13.73
CA ASP A 92 -8.09 3.14 -14.67
C ASP A 92 -7.15 2.19 -13.94
N PHE A 93 -6.75 1.09 -14.59
CA PHE A 93 -5.73 0.16 -14.08
C PHE A 93 -4.65 -0.04 -15.12
N ARG A 94 -3.38 -0.03 -14.68
CA ARG A 94 -2.22 -0.19 -15.55
C ARG A 94 -1.21 -1.16 -14.98
N VAL A 95 -0.48 -1.77 -15.87
CA VAL A 95 0.70 -2.57 -15.52
C VAL A 95 1.91 -1.65 -15.56
N GLU A 96 2.52 -1.39 -14.40
CA GLU A 96 3.72 -0.55 -14.28
C GLU A 96 4.63 -1.04 -13.15
N GLU A 97 5.91 -0.70 -13.28
CA GLU A 97 6.91 -0.90 -12.23
C GLU A 97 6.93 0.31 -11.29
N ALA A 98 6.78 0.07 -9.98
CA ALA A 98 6.70 1.15 -8.99
C ALA A 98 7.98 2.01 -8.87
N THR A 99 9.11 1.50 -9.37
CA THR A 99 10.41 2.21 -9.39
C THR A 99 10.65 3.06 -10.61
N SER A 100 9.72 3.06 -11.59
CA SER A 100 9.83 3.83 -12.83
C SER A 100 8.45 4.08 -13.41
N LEU A 101 7.75 5.08 -12.87
CA LEU A 101 6.39 5.42 -13.23
C LEU A 101 6.32 6.24 -14.51
N SER A 102 5.40 5.89 -15.42
CA SER A 102 5.21 6.60 -16.70
C SER A 102 4.48 7.94 -16.58
N PHE A 103 4.07 8.33 -15.36
CA PHE A 103 3.35 9.57 -15.09
C PHE A 103 4.28 10.77 -14.99
N ALA A 104 3.75 11.96 -15.29
CA ALA A 104 4.46 13.22 -15.13
C ALA A 104 4.66 13.59 -13.65
N ASP A 105 5.60 14.52 -13.39
CA ASP A 105 5.76 15.11 -12.07
C ASP A 105 4.44 15.82 -11.68
N ASP A 106 4.06 15.70 -10.41
CA ASP A 106 2.87 16.32 -9.81
C ASP A 106 1.52 15.94 -10.49
N GLU A 107 1.46 14.81 -11.20
CA GLU A 107 0.26 14.41 -11.96
C GLU A 107 -0.94 14.04 -11.06
N PHE A 108 -0.68 13.58 -9.84
CA PHE A 108 -1.74 13.21 -8.88
C PHE A 108 -1.67 14.07 -7.63
N GLU A 109 -2.81 14.38 -7.02
CA GLU A 109 -2.81 15.04 -5.70
C GLU A 109 -2.31 14.11 -4.58
N MET A 110 -2.48 12.80 -4.71
CA MET A 110 -2.00 11.82 -3.74
C MET A 110 -1.50 10.54 -4.42
N ALA A 111 -0.36 10.03 -3.96
CA ALA A 111 0.08 8.69 -4.26
C ALA A 111 -0.01 7.81 -3.00
N CYS A 112 -0.58 6.62 -3.16
CA CYS A 112 -0.78 5.65 -2.08
C CYS A 112 0.02 4.38 -2.33
N ALA A 113 0.50 3.75 -1.24
CA ALA A 113 1.01 2.38 -1.25
C ALA A 113 0.62 1.71 0.07
N THR A 114 -0.33 0.79 0.02
CA THR A 114 -0.86 0.10 1.20
C THR A 114 -0.39 -1.34 1.23
N GLU A 115 0.51 -1.69 2.17
CA GLU A 115 1.08 -3.04 2.30
C GLU A 115 1.85 -3.47 1.03
N VAL A 116 2.70 -2.59 0.52
CA VAL A 116 3.47 -2.78 -0.72
C VAL A 116 4.97 -2.73 -0.46
N LEU A 117 5.45 -1.73 0.28
CA LEU A 117 6.89 -1.46 0.40
C LEU A 117 7.67 -2.61 1.05
N GLU A 118 7.02 -3.44 1.87
CA GLU A 118 7.63 -4.65 2.44
C GLU A 118 8.00 -5.70 1.39
N HIS A 119 7.39 -5.63 0.21
CA HIS A 119 7.59 -6.59 -0.89
C HIS A 119 8.55 -6.10 -1.97
N VAL A 120 8.77 -4.79 -2.10
CA VAL A 120 9.59 -4.24 -3.18
C VAL A 120 11.08 -4.29 -2.85
N PRO A 121 11.95 -4.69 -3.79
CA PRO A 121 13.40 -4.74 -3.56
C PRO A 121 14.02 -3.35 -3.29
N GLU A 122 13.50 -2.30 -3.92
CA GLU A 122 14.02 -0.93 -3.88
C GLU A 122 12.97 0.05 -3.33
N PRO A 123 12.64 0.00 -2.02
CA PRO A 123 11.56 0.81 -1.45
C PRO A 123 11.86 2.31 -1.49
N GLU A 124 13.13 2.72 -1.40
CA GLU A 124 13.50 4.13 -1.51
C GLU A 124 13.26 4.68 -2.92
N ALA A 125 13.55 3.91 -3.98
CA ALA A 125 13.25 4.29 -5.35
C ALA A 125 11.74 4.37 -5.60
N THR A 126 10.99 3.42 -5.07
CA THR A 126 9.52 3.46 -5.13
C THR A 126 8.95 4.71 -4.47
N VAL A 127 9.38 5.04 -3.25
CA VAL A 127 8.90 6.26 -2.55
C VAL A 127 9.34 7.53 -3.28
N ALA A 128 10.54 7.54 -3.90
CA ALA A 128 10.99 8.68 -4.70
C ALA A 128 10.09 8.92 -5.92
N GLU A 129 9.72 7.87 -6.65
CA GLU A 129 8.79 7.97 -7.77
C GLU A 129 7.39 8.38 -7.33
N MET A 130 6.88 7.80 -6.22
CA MET A 130 5.61 8.24 -5.64
C MET A 130 5.65 9.74 -5.27
N ALA A 131 6.73 10.21 -4.68
CA ALA A 131 6.89 11.62 -4.31
C ALA A 131 7.02 12.53 -5.55
N ARG A 132 7.62 12.05 -6.63
CA ARG A 132 7.72 12.79 -7.89
C ARG A 132 6.36 13.00 -8.56
N VAL A 133 5.53 11.96 -8.58
CA VAL A 133 4.22 12.03 -9.25
C VAL A 133 3.11 12.63 -8.39
N ALA A 134 3.34 12.78 -7.08
CA ALA A 134 2.36 13.34 -6.15
C ALA A 134 2.62 14.83 -5.91
N SER A 135 1.60 15.67 -6.13
CA SER A 135 1.68 17.13 -5.90
C SER A 135 1.40 17.56 -4.47
N ARG A 136 0.80 16.69 -3.62
CA ARG A 136 0.40 17.07 -2.27
C ARG A 136 0.70 16.04 -1.20
N TYR A 137 0.36 14.77 -1.40
CA TYR A 137 0.41 13.78 -0.33
C TYR A 137 0.93 12.42 -0.78
N LEU A 138 1.65 11.77 0.14
CA LEU A 138 1.81 10.31 0.14
C LEU A 138 1.03 9.71 1.31
N LEU A 139 0.32 8.61 1.06
CA LEU A 139 -0.36 7.82 2.09
C LEU A 139 0.17 6.38 2.02
N VAL A 140 0.98 6.00 3.00
CA VAL A 140 1.75 4.75 2.94
C VAL A 140 1.55 3.93 4.19
N SER A 141 1.35 2.62 4.04
CA SER A 141 1.28 1.69 5.17
C SER A 141 2.19 0.49 5.00
N VAL A 142 2.68 -0.01 6.14
CA VAL A 142 3.48 -1.25 6.22
C VAL A 142 3.16 -2.01 7.51
N PRO A 143 3.41 -3.33 7.57
CA PRO A 143 3.41 -4.10 8.81
C PRO A 143 4.45 -3.55 9.79
N ARG A 144 4.06 -3.40 11.05
CA ARG A 144 4.97 -2.87 12.09
C ARG A 144 5.80 -3.98 12.72
N GLU A 145 7.11 -3.89 12.56
CA GLU A 145 8.04 -4.81 13.20
C GLU A 145 8.53 -4.30 14.58
N PRO A 146 8.82 -5.19 15.52
CA PRO A 146 8.76 -6.66 15.45
C PRO A 146 7.36 -7.26 15.74
N VAL A 147 6.32 -6.44 15.87
CA VAL A 147 4.97 -6.85 16.29
C VAL A 147 4.38 -7.85 15.30
N TRP A 148 4.53 -7.62 14.01
CA TRP A 148 4.01 -8.50 12.96
C TRP A 148 4.58 -9.91 13.05
N ARG A 149 5.90 -10.03 13.17
CA ARG A 149 6.58 -11.32 13.33
C ARG A 149 6.18 -12.03 14.61
N ALA A 150 6.07 -11.30 15.73
CA ALA A 150 5.62 -11.87 16.99
C ALA A 150 4.19 -12.43 16.90
N LEU A 151 3.27 -11.76 16.21
CA LEU A 151 1.92 -12.24 15.98
C LEU A 151 1.89 -13.48 15.08
N ASN A 152 2.71 -13.52 14.03
CA ASN A 152 2.84 -14.68 13.18
C ASN A 152 3.33 -15.91 13.97
N MET A 153 4.32 -15.73 14.81
CA MET A 153 4.80 -16.80 15.68
C MET A 153 3.74 -17.23 16.71
N ALA A 154 3.05 -16.28 17.32
CA ALA A 154 1.99 -16.57 18.32
C ALA A 154 0.83 -17.40 17.72
N ARG A 155 0.51 -17.23 16.44
CA ARG A 155 -0.50 -18.05 15.72
C ARG A 155 0.06 -19.33 15.11
N GLY A 156 1.33 -19.68 15.39
CA GLY A 156 1.98 -20.89 14.87
C GLY A 156 2.45 -20.80 13.42
N ALA A 157 2.49 -19.60 12.81
CA ALA A 157 2.89 -19.40 11.43
C ALA A 157 4.36 -18.97 11.31
N TYR A 158 5.03 -19.44 10.26
CA TYR A 158 6.37 -19.02 9.82
C TYR A 158 7.48 -19.14 10.89
N TRP A 159 7.41 -20.16 11.76
CA TRP A 159 8.39 -20.37 12.84
C TRP A 159 9.83 -20.52 12.33
N ARG A 160 10.02 -21.19 11.18
CA ARG A 160 11.35 -21.39 10.58
C ARG A 160 12.01 -20.08 10.14
N ASP A 161 11.19 -19.10 9.80
CA ASP A 161 11.60 -17.77 9.33
C ASP A 161 11.41 -16.70 10.43
N LEU A 162 11.41 -17.14 11.70
CA LEU A 162 11.22 -16.26 12.86
C LEU A 162 10.00 -15.33 12.74
N GLY A 163 8.90 -15.85 12.20
CA GLY A 163 7.65 -15.15 12.00
C GLY A 163 7.61 -14.24 10.76
N ASN A 164 8.67 -14.23 9.93
CA ASN A 164 8.64 -13.45 8.69
C ASN A 164 7.62 -14.02 7.71
N THR A 165 6.80 -13.15 7.14
CA THR A 165 5.87 -13.53 6.08
C THR A 165 6.65 -13.77 4.78
N PRO A 166 6.38 -14.84 4.03
CA PRO A 166 6.98 -15.04 2.72
C PRO A 166 6.78 -13.82 1.81
N GLY A 167 7.84 -13.36 1.16
CA GLY A 167 7.81 -12.18 0.31
C GLY A 167 8.05 -10.84 1.03
N HIS A 168 8.07 -10.79 2.37
CA HIS A 168 8.51 -9.59 3.09
C HIS A 168 10.04 -9.53 3.07
N VAL A 169 10.58 -8.68 2.21
CA VAL A 169 12.04 -8.44 2.08
C VAL A 169 12.48 -7.24 2.91
N ASN A 170 11.57 -6.32 3.21
CA ASN A 170 11.82 -5.14 4.03
C ASN A 170 11.02 -5.19 5.34
N HIS A 171 11.60 -4.59 6.39
CA HIS A 171 11.03 -4.63 7.74
C HIS A 171 11.24 -3.28 8.42
N TRP A 172 10.16 -2.65 8.88
CA TRP A 172 10.24 -1.37 9.55
C TRP A 172 9.60 -1.36 10.93
N SER A 173 10.31 -0.77 11.87
CA SER A 173 9.67 -0.21 13.06
C SER A 173 8.90 1.06 12.67
N ARG A 174 7.99 1.51 13.53
CA ARG A 174 7.32 2.81 13.32
C ARG A 174 8.33 3.95 13.09
N ARG A 175 9.39 3.98 13.89
CA ARG A 175 10.41 5.03 13.81
C ARG A 175 11.16 5.00 12.48
N SER A 176 11.73 3.85 12.11
CA SER A 176 12.50 3.74 10.87
C SER A 176 11.66 3.99 9.61
N PHE A 177 10.35 3.67 9.66
CA PHE A 177 9.44 3.96 8.55
C PHE A 177 9.14 5.47 8.43
N VAL A 178 8.89 6.14 9.56
CA VAL A 178 8.72 7.60 9.59
C VAL A 178 10.02 8.30 9.15
N ASP A 179 11.19 7.83 9.61
CA ASP A 179 12.50 8.39 9.22
C ASP A 179 12.75 8.22 7.70
N LEU A 180 12.34 7.10 7.11
CA LEU A 180 12.39 6.92 5.65
C LEU A 180 11.55 7.95 4.92
N LEU A 181 10.27 8.05 5.28
CA LEU A 181 9.30 8.89 4.58
C LEU A 181 9.56 10.39 4.78
N SER A 182 10.14 10.79 5.91
CA SER A 182 10.51 12.19 6.21
C SER A 182 11.56 12.78 5.25
N ARG A 183 12.25 11.95 4.48
CA ARG A 183 13.19 12.40 3.44
C ARG A 183 12.49 12.95 2.19
N TYR A 184 11.22 12.63 2.01
CA TYR A 184 10.43 12.96 0.82
C TYR A 184 9.38 14.04 1.09
N GLY A 185 9.26 14.52 2.32
CA GLY A 185 8.32 15.57 2.66
C GLY A 185 8.11 15.72 4.17
N THR A 186 7.14 16.52 4.55
CA THR A 186 6.75 16.72 5.95
C THR A 186 5.76 15.67 6.39
N VAL A 187 6.12 14.86 7.39
CA VAL A 187 5.20 13.89 8.01
C VAL A 187 4.12 14.66 8.78
N GLU A 188 2.89 14.67 8.28
CA GLU A 188 1.76 15.30 8.95
C GLU A 188 1.15 14.40 10.02
N GLU A 189 1.00 13.12 9.70
CA GLU A 189 0.42 12.14 10.62
C GLU A 189 1.18 10.82 10.53
N ALA A 190 1.38 10.19 11.68
CA ALA A 190 1.89 8.82 11.77
C ALA A 190 1.03 8.05 12.77
N ARG A 191 0.18 7.20 12.26
CA ARG A 191 -0.77 6.37 13.02
C ARG A 191 -0.28 4.94 13.12
N SER A 192 -0.75 4.23 14.13
CA SER A 192 -0.36 2.83 14.35
C SER A 192 -1.58 1.96 14.60
N PRO A 193 -2.50 1.80 13.60
CA PRO A 193 -3.55 0.81 13.72
C PRO A 193 -2.88 -0.57 13.85
N PHE A 194 -3.18 -1.24 14.96
CA PHE A 194 -2.49 -2.49 15.27
C PHE A 194 -2.84 -3.58 14.25
N PRO A 195 -1.87 -4.29 13.66
CA PRO A 195 -0.41 -4.27 13.88
C PRO A 195 0.38 -3.50 12.80
N TRP A 196 -0.16 -2.46 12.20
CA TRP A 196 0.46 -1.69 11.11
C TRP A 196 1.02 -0.34 11.57
N THR A 197 1.78 0.28 10.69
CA THR A 197 2.13 1.69 10.72
C THR A 197 1.61 2.34 9.44
N MET A 198 0.93 3.46 9.56
CA MET A 198 0.37 4.23 8.45
C MET A 198 0.79 5.68 8.58
N VAL A 199 1.28 6.26 7.49
CA VAL A 199 1.88 7.61 7.49
C VAL A 199 1.29 8.44 6.36
N LEU A 200 0.89 9.65 6.69
CA LEU A 200 0.52 10.70 5.74
C LEU A 200 1.67 11.73 5.68
N VAL A 201 2.22 11.91 4.49
CA VAL A 201 3.31 12.85 4.23
C VAL A 201 2.83 13.92 3.26
N ARG A 202 3.10 15.18 3.57
CA ARG A 202 2.94 16.27 2.61
C ARG A 202 4.21 16.41 1.81
N VAL A 203 4.13 16.24 0.49
CA VAL A 203 5.21 16.49 -0.48
C VAL A 203 5.14 17.93 -0.98
N GLY A 204 6.24 18.48 -1.42
CA GLY A 204 6.35 19.87 -1.92
C GLY A 204 7.13 20.79 -1.01
#